data_a1ceb749ccb57fb532d4611478f3a3c3
#
_entry.id   a1ceb749ccb57fb532d4611478f3a3c3
#
_cell.length_a   1.000
_cell.length_b   1.000
_cell.length_c   1.000
_cell.angle_alpha   90.00
_cell.angle_beta   90.00
_cell.angle_gamma   90.00
#
_symmetry.space_group_name_H-M   'P 1'
#
loop_
_entity.id
_entity.type
_entity.pdbx_description
1 polymer ?
#
loop_
_entity_poly.entity_id
_entity_poly.type
_entity_poly.pdbx_seq_one_letter_code
_entity_poly.pdbx_strand_id
1 'polypeptide(L)'
;MTRASLPVSVKAVSWSISRQPVLHNLSFEIAAGETLALLGPSGCGKSTLLKLLAGLNQPESGEIWIGDRCVASARHSLPPEARQLGMVFQDYALWPHMSVGENVAFPLRMRGVGKKPREEQARAMLARVGLEGFTARKPAALSGGQQQRVALARALVAEPAILLFDEPLSNLDRDLRETLVHSMKALLRQSGTTAVYVTHDRDEAEIIADRTLHLAQGQIVSITQSSGEPYVFSQAR
;
A
#
# COMPACT_ATOMS: atom_id res chain seq x y z
N MET A 1 -12.51 12.72 12.73
CA MET A 1 -12.82 13.02 11.32
C MET A 1 -11.96 12.10 10.48
N THR A 2 -12.54 11.13 9.82
CA THR A 2 -11.83 10.25 8.86
C THR A 2 -11.29 11.13 7.74
N ARG A 3 -9.99 11.06 7.49
CA ARG A 3 -9.36 11.82 6.41
C ARG A 3 -9.92 11.30 5.08
N ALA A 4 -10.28 12.20 4.15
CA ALA A 4 -10.79 11.79 2.85
C ALA A 4 -9.74 10.99 2.08
N SER A 5 -10.14 9.86 1.50
CA SER A 5 -9.34 9.13 0.51
C SER A 5 -9.08 10.00 -0.70
N LEU A 6 -7.92 9.83 -1.33
CA LEU A 6 -7.53 10.62 -2.50
C LEU A 6 -7.35 9.69 -3.71
N PRO A 7 -7.75 10.13 -4.91
CA PRO A 7 -7.46 9.41 -6.14
C PRO A 7 -5.96 9.48 -6.46
N VAL A 8 -5.47 8.51 -7.22
CA VAL A 8 -4.10 8.47 -7.74
C VAL A 8 -4.14 8.46 -9.26
N SER A 9 -3.33 9.31 -9.91
CA SER A 9 -3.16 9.31 -11.35
C SER A 9 -1.68 9.17 -11.70
N VAL A 10 -1.37 8.20 -12.54
CA VAL A 10 -0.05 7.95 -13.11
C VAL A 10 -0.11 8.25 -14.60
N LYS A 11 0.72 9.19 -15.08
CA LYS A 11 0.68 9.71 -16.45
C LYS A 11 2.03 9.54 -17.13
N ALA A 12 2.10 8.64 -18.11
CA ALA A 12 3.27 8.40 -18.96
C ALA A 12 4.59 8.16 -18.19
N VAL A 13 4.50 7.48 -17.04
CA VAL A 13 5.63 7.24 -16.14
C VAL A 13 6.57 6.19 -16.70
N SER A 14 7.86 6.57 -16.82
CA SER A 14 8.96 5.64 -17.16
C SER A 14 10.06 5.72 -16.09
N TRP A 15 10.76 4.59 -15.91
CA TRP A 15 11.86 4.49 -14.97
C TRP A 15 12.85 3.39 -15.36
N SER A 16 14.15 3.65 -15.15
CA SER A 16 15.24 2.72 -15.45
C SER A 16 16.14 2.50 -14.23
N ILE A 17 16.81 1.37 -14.17
CA ILE A 17 17.90 1.11 -13.24
C ILE A 17 19.20 0.91 -14.03
N SER A 18 20.24 1.66 -13.72
CA SER A 18 21.53 1.57 -14.43
C SER A 18 21.37 1.62 -15.96
N ARG A 19 20.47 2.48 -16.47
CA ARG A 19 20.10 2.63 -17.90
C ARG A 19 19.34 1.42 -18.49
N GLN A 20 18.98 0.44 -17.70
CA GLN A 20 18.09 -0.64 -18.13
C GLN A 20 16.64 -0.25 -17.83
N PRO A 21 15.79 -0.10 -18.85
CA PRO A 21 14.39 0.28 -18.65
C PRO A 21 13.66 -0.81 -17.84
N VAL A 22 12.91 -0.37 -16.83
CA VAL A 22 12.11 -1.25 -15.95
C VAL A 22 10.62 -0.96 -16.09
N LEU A 23 10.25 0.33 -16.26
CA LEU A 23 8.88 0.77 -16.50
C LEU A 23 8.81 1.61 -17.76
N HIS A 24 7.80 1.37 -18.60
CA HIS A 24 7.68 1.96 -19.92
C HIS A 24 6.34 2.67 -20.10
N ASN A 25 6.32 4.00 -19.99
CA ASN A 25 5.18 4.85 -20.34
C ASN A 25 3.86 4.41 -19.69
N LEU A 26 3.90 4.14 -18.38
CA LEU A 26 2.72 3.66 -17.66
C LEU A 26 1.72 4.80 -17.44
N SER A 27 0.45 4.54 -17.76
CA SER A 27 -0.66 5.47 -17.51
C SER A 27 -1.86 4.71 -16.98
N PHE A 28 -2.35 5.10 -15.79
CA PHE A 28 -3.57 4.55 -15.18
C PHE A 28 -4.05 5.48 -14.06
N GLU A 29 -5.27 5.25 -13.63
CA GLU A 29 -5.91 6.00 -12.53
C GLU A 29 -6.49 5.03 -11.50
N ILE A 30 -6.54 5.47 -10.25
CA ILE A 30 -7.18 4.78 -9.13
C ILE A 30 -8.16 5.77 -8.52
N ALA A 31 -9.43 5.40 -8.45
CA ALA A 31 -10.45 6.25 -7.84
C ALA A 31 -10.24 6.37 -6.32
N ALA A 32 -10.76 7.44 -5.73
CA ALA A 32 -10.73 7.59 -4.28
C ALA A 32 -11.50 6.44 -3.60
N GLY A 33 -10.84 5.76 -2.64
CA GLY A 33 -11.40 4.61 -1.93
C GLY A 33 -11.33 3.27 -2.69
N GLU A 34 -10.81 3.27 -3.92
CA GLU A 34 -10.61 2.05 -4.72
C GLU A 34 -9.37 1.28 -4.26
N THR A 35 -9.44 -0.05 -4.30
CA THR A 35 -8.30 -0.95 -4.16
C THR A 35 -7.88 -1.49 -5.53
N LEU A 36 -6.69 -1.10 -6.00
CA LEU A 36 -6.08 -1.61 -7.22
C LEU A 36 -5.02 -2.67 -6.90
N ALA A 37 -5.19 -3.91 -7.39
CA ALA A 37 -4.12 -4.91 -7.35
C ALA A 37 -3.16 -4.71 -8.53
N LEU A 38 -1.85 -4.84 -8.27
CA LEU A 38 -0.79 -4.94 -9.28
C LEU A 38 -0.34 -6.39 -9.37
N LEU A 39 -0.74 -7.09 -10.43
CA LEU A 39 -0.44 -8.49 -10.67
C LEU A 39 0.56 -8.64 -11.81
N GLY A 40 1.49 -9.58 -11.69
CA GLY A 40 2.45 -9.90 -12.75
C GLY A 40 3.61 -10.73 -12.23
N PRO A 41 4.43 -11.31 -13.13
CA PRO A 41 5.58 -12.14 -12.76
C PRO A 41 6.63 -11.36 -11.96
N SER A 42 7.50 -12.10 -11.27
CA SER A 42 8.64 -11.50 -10.56
C SER A 42 9.51 -10.71 -11.53
N GLY A 43 9.98 -9.53 -11.09
CA GLY A 43 10.85 -8.66 -11.90
C GLY A 43 10.13 -7.81 -12.96
N CYS A 44 8.80 -7.88 -13.11
CA CYS A 44 8.09 -7.07 -14.12
C CYS A 44 7.93 -5.58 -13.76
N GLY A 45 8.39 -5.12 -12.59
CA GLY A 45 8.37 -3.72 -12.19
C GLY A 45 7.35 -3.32 -11.12
N LYS A 46 6.57 -4.26 -10.52
CA LYS A 46 5.53 -3.95 -9.51
C LYS A 46 6.07 -3.18 -8.30
N SER A 47 7.08 -3.72 -7.63
CA SER A 47 7.69 -3.05 -6.47
C SER A 47 8.40 -1.74 -6.85
N THR A 48 8.90 -1.63 -8.09
CA THR A 48 9.45 -0.36 -8.62
C THR A 48 8.37 0.70 -8.74
N LEU A 49 7.22 0.35 -9.33
CA LEU A 49 6.07 1.25 -9.43
C LEU A 49 5.58 1.66 -8.04
N LEU A 50 5.50 0.71 -7.10
CA LEU A 50 5.11 0.99 -5.72
C LEU A 50 6.09 1.97 -5.04
N LYS A 51 7.41 1.82 -5.25
CA LYS A 51 8.44 2.73 -4.73
C LYS A 51 8.34 4.15 -5.33
N LEU A 52 7.96 4.27 -6.60
CA LEU A 52 7.67 5.56 -7.24
C LEU A 52 6.45 6.23 -6.61
N LEU A 53 5.36 5.48 -6.39
CA LEU A 53 4.17 5.96 -5.68
C LEU A 53 4.49 6.38 -4.25
N ALA A 54 5.34 5.61 -3.56
CA ALA A 54 5.78 5.90 -2.20
C ALA A 54 6.70 7.12 -2.09
N GLY A 55 7.36 7.55 -3.18
CA GLY A 55 8.36 8.62 -3.16
C GLY A 55 9.75 8.18 -2.75
N LEU A 56 10.00 6.88 -2.79
CA LEU A 56 11.32 6.28 -2.57
C LEU A 56 12.19 6.34 -3.82
N ASN A 57 11.57 6.44 -4.99
CA ASN A 57 12.22 6.67 -6.27
C ASN A 57 11.58 7.87 -6.98
N GLN A 58 12.32 8.50 -7.90
CA GLN A 58 11.83 9.58 -8.75
C GLN A 58 11.66 9.05 -10.19
N PRO A 59 10.55 9.35 -10.89
CA PRO A 59 10.38 8.95 -12.29
C PRO A 59 11.34 9.71 -13.21
N GLU A 60 11.79 9.04 -14.27
CA GLU A 60 12.61 9.67 -15.32
C GLU A 60 11.78 10.51 -16.29
N SER A 61 10.53 10.09 -16.52
CA SER A 61 9.54 10.83 -17.30
C SER A 61 8.14 10.60 -16.75
N GLY A 62 7.19 11.44 -17.16
CA GLY A 62 5.82 11.39 -16.73
C GLY A 62 5.58 12.01 -15.36
N GLU A 63 4.39 11.81 -14.81
CA GLU A 63 3.93 12.45 -13.59
C GLU A 63 3.11 11.49 -12.73
N ILE A 64 3.18 11.68 -11.40
CA ILE A 64 2.34 10.99 -10.42
C ILE A 64 1.58 12.05 -9.64
N TRP A 65 0.27 11.90 -9.58
CA TRP A 65 -0.64 12.79 -8.88
C TRP A 65 -1.37 12.05 -7.76
N ILE A 66 -1.54 12.72 -6.63
CA ILE A 66 -2.35 12.28 -5.50
C ILE A 66 -3.37 13.39 -5.21
N GLY A 67 -4.64 13.11 -5.45
CA GLY A 67 -5.65 14.17 -5.53
C GLY A 67 -5.27 15.17 -6.61
N ASP A 68 -5.35 16.46 -6.28
CA ASP A 68 -5.02 17.57 -7.17
C ASP A 68 -3.52 17.96 -7.14
N ARG A 69 -2.69 17.21 -6.42
CA ARG A 69 -1.27 17.52 -6.22
C ARG A 69 -0.37 16.61 -7.03
N CYS A 70 0.47 17.19 -7.90
CA CYS A 70 1.59 16.49 -8.51
C CYS A 70 2.64 16.19 -7.45
N VAL A 71 2.85 14.89 -7.13
CA VAL A 71 3.77 14.45 -6.09
C VAL A 71 5.11 13.96 -6.64
N ALA A 72 5.16 13.64 -7.94
CA ALA A 72 6.42 13.29 -8.61
C ALA A 72 6.36 13.59 -10.10
N SER A 73 7.49 14.02 -10.62
CA SER A 73 7.79 14.19 -12.05
C SER A 73 9.30 14.02 -12.28
N ALA A 74 9.77 14.09 -13.53
CA ALA A 74 11.19 14.04 -13.84
C ALA A 74 12.00 15.16 -13.14
N ARG A 75 11.36 16.27 -12.79
CA ARG A 75 12.02 17.46 -12.21
C ARG A 75 11.79 17.63 -10.70
N HIS A 76 10.79 16.93 -10.16
CA HIS A 76 10.34 17.13 -8.78
C HIS A 76 9.82 15.81 -8.21
N SER A 77 10.18 15.51 -6.95
CA SER A 77 9.62 14.37 -6.21
C SER A 77 9.46 14.73 -4.74
N LEU A 78 8.24 14.65 -4.25
CA LEU A 78 7.97 14.79 -2.83
C LEU A 78 8.46 13.55 -2.08
N PRO A 79 9.10 13.70 -0.92
CA PRO A 79 9.50 12.57 -0.10
C PRO A 79 8.27 11.85 0.50
N PRO A 80 8.43 10.59 0.96
CA PRO A 80 7.32 9.76 1.43
C PRO A 80 6.45 10.42 2.50
N GLU A 81 7.07 11.10 3.48
CA GLU A 81 6.37 11.77 4.60
C GLU A 81 5.46 12.92 4.15
N ALA A 82 5.70 13.49 2.96
CA ALA A 82 4.90 14.56 2.39
C ALA A 82 3.72 14.05 1.52
N ARG A 83 3.62 12.73 1.28
CA ARG A 83 2.61 12.14 0.38
C ARG A 83 1.36 11.63 1.09
N GLN A 84 1.27 11.72 2.41
CA GLN A 84 0.12 11.27 3.21
C GLN A 84 -0.25 9.80 3.00
N LEU A 85 0.72 8.95 2.82
CA LEU A 85 0.54 7.52 2.60
C LEU A 85 0.98 6.67 3.80
N GLY A 86 0.48 5.43 3.85
CA GLY A 86 0.98 4.35 4.68
C GLY A 86 1.53 3.24 3.78
N MET A 87 2.52 2.48 4.26
CA MET A 87 3.10 1.37 3.52
C MET A 87 3.29 0.15 4.41
N VAL A 88 2.95 -1.01 3.87
CA VAL A 88 3.21 -2.33 4.45
C VAL A 88 4.21 -3.03 3.53
N PHE A 89 5.37 -3.36 4.09
CA PHE A 89 6.47 -4.02 3.38
C PHE A 89 6.34 -5.54 3.46
N GLN A 90 6.99 -6.25 2.57
CA GLN A 90 7.00 -7.72 2.49
C GLN A 90 7.56 -8.38 3.76
N ASP A 91 8.58 -7.78 4.40
CA ASP A 91 9.21 -8.22 5.65
C ASP A 91 8.58 -7.56 6.89
N TYR A 92 7.41 -6.90 6.71
CA TYR A 92 6.69 -6.12 7.72
C TYR A 92 7.47 -4.93 8.29
N ALA A 93 8.78 -4.87 8.18
CA ALA A 93 9.67 -3.81 8.65
C ALA A 93 9.35 -3.33 10.08
N LEU A 94 9.09 -4.25 11.01
CA LEU A 94 8.85 -3.92 12.41
C LEU A 94 10.18 -3.62 13.12
N TRP A 95 10.21 -2.56 13.92
CA TRP A 95 11.37 -2.24 14.74
C TRP A 95 11.50 -3.21 15.91
N PRO A 96 12.53 -4.10 15.94
CA PRO A 96 12.61 -5.16 16.94
C PRO A 96 12.88 -4.67 18.36
N HIS A 97 13.49 -3.49 18.49
CA HIS A 97 13.78 -2.85 19.78
C HIS A 97 12.54 -2.13 20.38
N MET A 98 11.49 -1.88 19.59
CA MET A 98 10.23 -1.28 20.04
C MET A 98 9.21 -2.36 20.41
N SER A 99 8.31 -2.05 21.33
CA SER A 99 7.12 -2.89 21.59
C SER A 99 6.13 -2.79 20.41
N VAL A 100 5.13 -3.67 20.38
CA VAL A 100 4.02 -3.63 19.42
C VAL A 100 3.31 -2.29 19.47
N GLY A 101 2.98 -1.80 20.67
CA GLY A 101 2.34 -0.50 20.85
C GLY A 101 3.20 0.66 20.36
N GLU A 102 4.52 0.63 20.60
CA GLU A 102 5.46 1.64 20.11
C GLU A 102 5.60 1.62 18.60
N ASN A 103 5.65 0.42 17.96
CA ASN A 103 5.64 0.28 16.52
C ASN A 103 4.40 0.95 15.90
N VAL A 104 3.21 0.66 16.44
CA VAL A 104 1.95 1.25 15.94
C VAL A 104 1.87 2.75 16.24
N ALA A 105 2.33 3.20 17.41
CA ALA A 105 2.31 4.61 17.78
C ALA A 105 3.33 5.48 17.04
N PHE A 106 4.34 4.88 16.38
CA PHE A 106 5.45 5.60 15.79
C PHE A 106 5.04 6.65 14.74
N PRO A 107 4.16 6.37 13.77
CA PRO A 107 3.71 7.38 12.79
C PRO A 107 3.03 8.59 13.45
N LEU A 108 2.29 8.37 14.53
CA LEU A 108 1.66 9.46 15.30
C LEU A 108 2.70 10.30 16.04
N ARG A 109 3.76 9.65 16.55
CA ARG A 109 4.90 10.35 17.17
C ARG A 109 5.59 11.27 16.17
N MET A 110 5.82 10.79 14.94
CA MET A 110 6.43 11.60 13.87
C MET A 110 5.56 12.80 13.45
N ARG A 111 4.24 12.70 13.65
CA ARG A 111 3.29 13.79 13.43
C ARG A 111 3.14 14.73 14.65
N GLY A 112 3.94 14.56 15.70
CA GLY A 112 3.90 15.42 16.90
C GLY A 112 2.74 15.12 17.86
N VAL A 113 2.02 13.99 17.71
CA VAL A 113 0.93 13.62 18.64
C VAL A 113 1.50 13.29 20.01
N GLY A 114 0.94 13.90 21.05
CA GLY A 114 1.35 13.71 22.43
C GLY A 114 1.29 12.26 22.91
N LYS A 115 2.05 11.93 23.98
CA LYS A 115 2.25 10.54 24.43
C LYS A 115 0.93 9.80 24.74
N LYS A 116 0.07 10.36 25.61
CA LYS A 116 -1.20 9.72 25.99
C LYS A 116 -2.12 9.47 24.79
N PRO A 117 -2.50 10.48 23.97
CA PRO A 117 -3.40 10.26 22.84
C PRO A 117 -2.84 9.29 21.80
N ARG A 118 -1.53 9.27 21.52
CA ARG A 118 -0.97 8.30 20.56
C ARG A 118 -0.98 6.86 21.08
N GLU A 119 -0.78 6.65 22.40
CA GLU A 119 -0.87 5.33 23.03
C GLU A 119 -2.31 4.80 23.01
N GLU A 120 -3.30 5.66 23.26
CA GLU A 120 -4.72 5.34 23.16
C GLU A 120 -5.12 4.97 21.72
N GLN A 121 -4.71 5.77 20.72
CA GLN A 121 -4.98 5.48 19.32
C GLN A 121 -4.30 4.20 18.86
N ALA A 122 -3.06 3.95 19.28
CA ALA A 122 -2.37 2.69 18.96
C ALA A 122 -3.06 1.48 19.57
N ARG A 123 -3.53 1.58 20.81
CA ARG A 123 -4.30 0.50 21.48
C ARG A 123 -5.63 0.23 20.77
N ALA A 124 -6.37 1.28 20.41
CA ALA A 124 -7.61 1.16 19.67
C ALA A 124 -7.39 0.52 18.29
N MET A 125 -6.32 0.89 17.60
CA MET A 125 -5.98 0.30 16.29
C MET A 125 -5.57 -1.17 16.43
N LEU A 126 -4.81 -1.55 17.46
CA LEU A 126 -4.46 -2.94 17.75
C LEU A 126 -5.71 -3.80 18.01
N ALA A 127 -6.70 -3.28 18.74
CA ALA A 127 -7.98 -3.97 18.94
C ALA A 127 -8.71 -4.18 17.60
N ARG A 128 -8.73 -3.18 16.69
CA ARG A 128 -9.36 -3.30 15.36
C ARG A 128 -8.73 -4.40 14.48
N VAL A 129 -7.44 -4.68 14.64
CA VAL A 129 -6.75 -5.75 13.91
C VAL A 129 -6.71 -7.07 14.70
N GLY A 130 -7.47 -7.19 15.80
CA GLY A 130 -7.57 -8.42 16.62
C GLY A 130 -6.33 -8.71 17.46
N LEU A 131 -5.59 -7.67 17.88
CA LEU A 131 -4.39 -7.76 18.73
C LEU A 131 -4.58 -7.01 20.05
N GLU A 132 -5.78 -7.05 20.64
CA GLU A 132 -6.02 -6.50 21.95
C GLU A 132 -5.11 -7.15 23.00
N GLY A 133 -4.56 -6.37 23.92
CA GLY A 133 -3.63 -6.85 24.95
C GLY A 133 -2.18 -7.08 24.49
N PHE A 134 -1.85 -6.90 23.22
CA PHE A 134 -0.50 -7.14 22.69
C PHE A 134 0.46 -5.94 22.82
N THR A 135 0.00 -4.80 23.32
CA THR A 135 0.73 -3.52 23.33
C THR A 135 2.17 -3.62 23.88
N ALA A 136 2.39 -4.39 24.96
CA ALA A 136 3.68 -4.52 25.62
C ALA A 136 4.61 -5.58 24.98
N ARG A 137 4.09 -6.46 24.10
CA ARG A 137 4.89 -7.52 23.50
C ARG A 137 5.93 -6.95 22.54
N LYS A 138 7.00 -7.72 22.29
CA LYS A 138 8.00 -7.43 21.25
C LYS A 138 7.68 -8.18 19.95
N PRO A 139 8.07 -7.65 18.77
CA PRO A 139 7.83 -8.32 17.48
C PRO A 139 8.32 -9.77 17.44
N ALA A 140 9.46 -10.07 18.04
CA ALA A 140 10.03 -11.43 18.09
C ALA A 140 9.14 -12.47 18.83
N ALA A 141 8.20 -12.02 19.66
CA ALA A 141 7.27 -12.89 20.37
C ALA A 141 5.94 -13.11 19.61
N LEU A 142 5.87 -12.70 18.35
CA LEU A 142 4.66 -12.77 17.52
C LEU A 142 4.83 -13.79 16.38
N SER A 143 3.72 -14.45 16.00
CA SER A 143 3.66 -15.20 14.74
C SER A 143 3.72 -14.26 13.53
N GLY A 144 4.05 -14.79 12.33
CA GLY A 144 4.09 -14.01 11.10
C GLY A 144 2.80 -13.25 10.82
N GLY A 145 1.64 -13.88 10.97
CA GLY A 145 0.34 -13.22 10.79
C GLY A 145 0.04 -12.15 11.85
N GLN A 146 0.55 -12.31 13.09
CA GLN A 146 0.46 -11.27 14.11
C GLN A 146 1.38 -10.09 13.78
N GLN A 147 2.60 -10.34 13.30
CA GLN A 147 3.53 -9.29 12.85
C GLN A 147 2.94 -8.48 11.69
N GLN A 148 2.32 -9.16 10.73
CA GLN A 148 1.63 -8.52 9.62
C GLN A 148 0.49 -7.61 10.10
N ARG A 149 -0.35 -8.09 11.03
CA ARG A 149 -1.44 -7.25 11.61
C ARG A 149 -0.89 -6.04 12.35
N VAL A 150 0.27 -6.14 13.01
CA VAL A 150 0.96 -4.98 13.60
C VAL A 150 1.43 -4.00 12.54
N ALA A 151 2.02 -4.49 11.42
CA ALA A 151 2.44 -3.64 10.31
C ALA A 151 1.24 -2.91 9.66
N LEU A 152 0.12 -3.62 9.48
CA LEU A 152 -1.13 -3.05 9.00
C LEU A 152 -1.67 -1.98 9.96
N ALA A 153 -1.70 -2.27 11.27
CA ALA A 153 -2.12 -1.30 12.29
C ALA A 153 -1.24 -0.05 12.28
N ARG A 154 0.09 -0.22 12.15
CA ARG A 154 1.04 0.90 12.02
C ARG A 154 0.76 1.74 10.78
N ALA A 155 0.46 1.13 9.65
CA ALA A 155 0.16 1.86 8.42
C ALA A 155 -1.16 2.63 8.50
N LEU A 156 -2.17 2.08 9.19
CA LEU A 156 -3.53 2.63 9.30
C LEU A 156 -3.69 3.69 10.40
N VAL A 157 -2.93 3.60 11.51
CA VAL A 157 -3.15 4.41 12.71
C VAL A 157 -3.10 5.92 12.47
N ALA A 158 -2.33 6.33 11.47
CA ALA A 158 -2.18 7.74 11.10
C ALA A 158 -3.23 8.21 10.07
N GLU A 159 -4.24 7.39 9.79
CA GLU A 159 -5.32 7.66 8.83
C GLU A 159 -4.76 8.18 7.48
N PRO A 160 -3.97 7.36 6.76
CA PRO A 160 -3.40 7.79 5.49
C PRO A 160 -4.51 7.93 4.43
N ALA A 161 -4.28 8.81 3.44
CA ALA A 161 -5.16 8.92 2.28
C ALA A 161 -4.99 7.73 1.32
N ILE A 162 -3.80 7.13 1.32
CA ILE A 162 -3.42 6.01 0.43
C ILE A 162 -2.66 4.96 1.24
N LEU A 163 -2.94 3.69 0.96
CA LEU A 163 -2.19 2.53 1.49
C LEU A 163 -1.48 1.80 0.36
N LEU A 164 -0.21 1.50 0.57
CA LEU A 164 0.63 0.73 -0.35
C LEU A 164 1.03 -0.60 0.30
N PHE A 165 0.86 -1.70 -0.41
CA PHE A 165 1.19 -3.04 0.05
C PHE A 165 2.17 -3.70 -0.92
N ASP A 166 3.37 -4.06 -0.45
CA ASP A 166 4.40 -4.76 -1.23
C ASP A 166 4.45 -6.22 -0.82
N GLU A 167 3.71 -7.09 -1.51
CA GLU A 167 3.59 -8.54 -1.28
C GLU A 167 3.39 -8.91 0.22
N PRO A 168 2.40 -8.33 0.91
CA PRO A 168 2.32 -8.36 2.37
C PRO A 168 2.03 -9.76 2.95
N LEU A 169 1.57 -10.72 2.14
CA LEU A 169 1.19 -12.06 2.56
C LEU A 169 2.13 -13.17 2.06
N SER A 170 3.17 -12.81 1.29
CA SER A 170 4.04 -13.78 0.60
C SER A 170 4.78 -14.77 1.54
N ASN A 171 5.02 -14.37 2.80
CA ASN A 171 5.75 -15.16 3.79
C ASN A 171 4.83 -16.03 4.67
N LEU A 172 3.53 -16.16 4.33
CA LEU A 172 2.55 -16.89 5.14
C LEU A 172 2.08 -18.17 4.42
N ASP A 173 1.67 -19.16 5.22
CA ASP A 173 1.00 -20.35 4.71
C ASP A 173 -0.36 -19.99 4.08
N ARG A 174 -0.89 -20.92 3.27
CA ARG A 174 -2.09 -20.69 2.45
C ARG A 174 -3.34 -20.36 3.29
N ASP A 175 -3.60 -21.11 4.34
CA ASP A 175 -4.85 -20.99 5.13
C ASP A 175 -4.87 -19.65 5.90
N LEU A 176 -3.71 -19.28 6.47
CA LEU A 176 -3.55 -18.00 7.15
C LEU A 176 -3.65 -16.83 6.18
N ARG A 177 -3.09 -16.98 4.97
CA ARG A 177 -3.13 -15.99 3.90
C ARG A 177 -4.57 -15.68 3.49
N GLU A 178 -5.39 -16.70 3.21
CA GLU A 178 -6.79 -16.55 2.83
C GLU A 178 -7.60 -15.82 3.92
N THR A 179 -7.41 -16.21 5.18
CA THR A 179 -8.06 -15.54 6.32
C THR A 179 -7.66 -14.05 6.42
N LEU A 180 -6.38 -13.75 6.21
CA LEU A 180 -5.86 -12.40 6.35
C LEU A 180 -6.25 -11.48 5.20
N VAL A 181 -6.29 -11.98 3.95
CA VAL A 181 -6.71 -11.16 2.80
C VAL A 181 -8.16 -10.72 2.95
N HIS A 182 -9.07 -11.58 3.44
CA HIS A 182 -10.44 -11.21 3.74
C HIS A 182 -10.53 -10.14 4.85
N SER A 183 -9.75 -10.32 5.92
CA SER A 183 -9.69 -9.35 7.01
C SER A 183 -9.16 -7.99 6.54
N MET A 184 -8.15 -7.97 5.68
CA MET A 184 -7.59 -6.75 5.07
C MET A 184 -8.62 -6.06 4.18
N LYS A 185 -9.34 -6.80 3.33
CA LYS A 185 -10.43 -6.25 2.51
C LYS A 185 -11.49 -5.55 3.36
N ALA A 186 -11.92 -6.20 4.44
CA ALA A 186 -12.91 -5.63 5.35
C ALA A 186 -12.41 -4.31 5.98
N LEU A 187 -11.15 -4.27 6.43
CA LEU A 187 -10.53 -3.07 6.99
C LEU A 187 -10.39 -1.94 5.96
N LEU A 188 -9.98 -2.24 4.71
CA LEU A 188 -9.87 -1.27 3.63
C LEU A 188 -11.23 -0.67 3.29
N ARG A 189 -12.26 -1.50 3.15
CA ARG A 189 -13.64 -1.03 2.91
C ARG A 189 -14.17 -0.16 4.05
N GLN A 190 -13.93 -0.56 5.30
CA GLN A 190 -14.36 0.20 6.47
C GLN A 190 -13.65 1.56 6.58
N SER A 191 -12.37 1.62 6.21
CA SER A 191 -11.60 2.88 6.23
C SER A 191 -11.89 3.77 5.03
N GLY A 192 -12.39 3.21 3.93
CA GLY A 192 -12.58 3.90 2.65
C GLY A 192 -11.27 4.38 2.01
N THR A 193 -10.12 3.87 2.45
CA THR A 193 -8.79 4.33 2.02
C THR A 193 -8.47 3.80 0.62
N THR A 194 -7.94 4.64 -0.26
CA THR A 194 -7.41 4.20 -1.56
C THR A 194 -6.22 3.27 -1.35
N ALA A 195 -6.17 2.13 -2.05
CA ALA A 195 -5.11 1.15 -1.84
C ALA A 195 -4.47 0.66 -3.14
N VAL A 196 -3.15 0.41 -3.09
CA VAL A 196 -2.40 -0.31 -4.12
C VAL A 196 -1.82 -1.56 -3.50
N TYR A 197 -2.20 -2.73 -4.02
CA TYR A 197 -1.83 -4.03 -3.49
C TYR A 197 -0.99 -4.81 -4.49
N VAL A 198 0.30 -4.95 -4.23
CA VAL A 198 1.22 -5.75 -5.06
C VAL A 198 1.15 -7.20 -4.62
N THR A 199 0.91 -8.10 -5.56
CA THR A 199 0.99 -9.54 -5.36
C THR A 199 1.34 -10.26 -6.66
N HIS A 200 1.81 -11.50 -6.57
CA HIS A 200 1.93 -12.44 -7.67
C HIS A 200 0.85 -13.54 -7.60
N ASP A 201 0.02 -13.51 -6.56
CA ASP A 201 -1.07 -14.47 -6.32
C ASP A 201 -2.38 -13.91 -6.88
N ARG A 202 -3.01 -14.69 -7.78
CA ARG A 202 -4.27 -14.30 -8.43
C ARG A 202 -5.45 -14.33 -7.46
N ASP A 203 -5.49 -15.33 -6.59
CA ASP A 203 -6.57 -15.50 -5.63
C ASP A 203 -6.59 -14.31 -4.64
N GLU A 204 -5.42 -13.87 -4.17
CA GLU A 204 -5.31 -12.65 -3.36
C GLU A 204 -5.85 -11.41 -4.10
N ALA A 205 -5.43 -11.22 -5.37
CA ALA A 205 -5.84 -10.07 -6.16
C ALA A 205 -7.37 -10.06 -6.37
N GLU A 206 -7.98 -11.20 -6.70
CA GLU A 206 -9.43 -11.34 -6.89
C GLU A 206 -10.22 -11.06 -5.61
N ILE A 207 -9.70 -11.50 -4.46
CA ILE A 207 -10.37 -11.26 -3.17
C ILE A 207 -10.28 -9.79 -2.80
N ILE A 208 -9.09 -9.18 -2.81
CA ILE A 208 -8.87 -7.88 -2.17
C ILE A 208 -9.24 -6.69 -3.06
N ALA A 209 -9.02 -6.79 -4.37
CA ALA A 209 -9.11 -5.64 -5.26
C ALA A 209 -10.51 -5.37 -5.80
N ASP A 210 -10.76 -4.14 -6.22
CA ASP A 210 -11.88 -3.73 -7.05
C ASP A 210 -11.50 -3.84 -8.54
N ARG A 211 -10.24 -3.54 -8.87
CA ARG A 211 -9.62 -3.74 -10.18
C ARG A 211 -8.22 -4.34 -10.06
N THR A 212 -7.83 -5.11 -11.08
CA THR A 212 -6.48 -5.68 -11.19
C THR A 212 -5.78 -5.18 -12.44
N LEU A 213 -4.61 -4.56 -12.26
CA LEU A 213 -3.70 -4.14 -13.31
C LEU A 213 -2.66 -5.22 -13.52
N HIS A 214 -2.63 -5.79 -14.72
CA HIS A 214 -1.66 -6.80 -15.11
C HIS A 214 -0.43 -6.12 -15.71
N LEU A 215 0.71 -6.31 -15.06
CA LEU A 215 2.00 -5.77 -15.48
C LEU A 215 2.91 -6.88 -16.02
N ALA A 216 3.48 -6.69 -17.21
CA ALA A 216 4.50 -7.57 -17.76
C ALA A 216 5.57 -6.75 -18.47
N GLN A 217 6.83 -7.09 -18.26
CA GLN A 217 7.98 -6.41 -18.89
C GLN A 217 7.91 -4.87 -18.81
N GLY A 218 7.50 -4.34 -17.65
CA GLY A 218 7.39 -2.91 -17.42
C GLY A 218 6.24 -2.20 -18.12
N GLN A 219 5.29 -2.93 -18.71
CA GLN A 219 4.14 -2.39 -19.44
C GLN A 219 2.82 -2.90 -18.86
N ILE A 220 1.74 -2.12 -18.99
CA ILE A 220 0.39 -2.55 -18.67
C ILE A 220 -0.12 -3.41 -19.81
N VAL A 221 -0.43 -4.68 -19.51
CA VAL A 221 -1.00 -5.63 -20.49
C VAL A 221 -2.52 -5.51 -20.52
N SER A 222 -3.15 -5.44 -19.35
CA SER A 222 -4.59 -5.29 -19.21
C SER A 222 -4.96 -4.72 -17.85
N ILE A 223 -6.17 -4.19 -17.73
CA ILE A 223 -6.82 -3.87 -16.47
C ILE A 223 -8.16 -4.57 -16.48
N THR A 224 -8.47 -5.34 -15.43
CA THR A 224 -9.70 -6.10 -15.28
C THR A 224 -10.44 -5.65 -14.02
N GLN A 225 -11.77 -5.72 -14.02
CA GLN A 225 -12.58 -5.57 -12.81
C GLN A 225 -12.65 -6.91 -12.07
N SER A 226 -12.86 -6.89 -10.74
CA SER A 226 -13.03 -8.13 -9.95
C SER A 226 -14.25 -8.97 -10.37
N SER A 227 -15.17 -8.39 -11.16
CA SER A 227 -16.27 -9.11 -11.83
C SER A 227 -15.83 -9.94 -13.04
N GLY A 228 -14.55 -9.93 -13.42
CA GLY A 228 -14.03 -10.65 -14.60
C GLY A 228 -14.26 -9.94 -15.94
N GLU A 229 -14.91 -8.78 -15.95
CA GLU A 229 -15.11 -8.01 -17.18
C GLU A 229 -13.88 -7.17 -17.53
N PRO A 230 -13.47 -7.10 -18.82
CA PRO A 230 -12.37 -6.24 -19.24
C PRO A 230 -12.73 -4.76 -19.06
N TYR A 231 -11.86 -4.00 -18.38
CA TYR A 231 -12.01 -2.55 -18.27
C TYR A 231 -11.61 -1.89 -19.60
N VAL A 232 -12.58 -1.25 -20.26
CA VAL A 232 -12.33 -0.47 -21.49
C VAL A 232 -11.80 0.89 -21.07
N PHE A 233 -10.54 1.19 -21.38
CA PHE A 233 -10.00 2.54 -21.24
C PHE A 233 -10.80 3.52 -22.11
N SER A 234 -11.58 4.39 -21.52
CA SER A 234 -12.04 5.60 -22.19
C SER A 234 -10.82 6.53 -22.32
N GLN A 235 -10.19 6.53 -23.49
CA GLN A 235 -9.25 7.59 -23.85
C GLN A 235 -10.04 8.90 -23.89
N ALA A 236 -9.97 9.69 -22.84
CA ALA A 236 -10.37 11.09 -22.90
C ALA A 236 -9.44 11.79 -23.90
N ARG A 237 -10.05 12.32 -24.97
CA ARG A 237 -9.43 13.13 -26.03
C ARG A 237 -8.87 14.43 -25.47
#